data_43e2d1fff923ba916b850a2307ed6d8d
#
_entry.id   43e2d1fff923ba916b850a2307ed6d8d
#
_cell.length_a   1.000
_cell.length_b   1.000
_cell.length_c   1.000
_cell.angle_alpha   90.00
_cell.angle_beta   90.00
_cell.angle_gamma   90.00
#
_symmetry.space_group_name_H-M   'P 1'
#
loop_
_entity.id
_entity.type
_entity.pdbx_description
1 polymer ?
#
loop_
_entity_poly.entity_id
_entity_poly.type
_entity_poly.pdbx_seq_one_letter_code
_entity_poly.pdbx_strand_id
1 'polypeptide(L)'
;MNIVALVDCNSFYASCETIFKPDLSKKPIVVLSNNDGCVIARSSEAKKLGIKMGVPFFEIKQIIKKYPVHVFSSNYSLYGNISSRVMGVLKEHCDRLEVYSIDEAFLILNKYSERSFVSRAEGIKKIIRKWIGIPVSIGIANNKTLSKVANHLAKKDELGSQVVEIINQKQIEISLKVLGVGDIWGIGARIEKFLQKNSIYTAYDLYKTDPRWVRQHLGVVGERTYRELHGEICIPIVERSEPKKQCRVSRSFESYVTSFHDLEKRIISYATRASEKIRSCLLYTSPSPRDLST
;
A
#
# COMPACT_ATOMS: atom_id res chain seq x y z
N MET A 1 15.46 -19.67 -9.76
CA MET A 1 14.52 -19.31 -8.69
C MET A 1 14.21 -17.85 -8.87
N ASN A 2 12.97 -17.47 -9.04
CA ASN A 2 12.59 -16.04 -9.19
C ASN A 2 12.60 -15.40 -7.81
N ILE A 3 13.27 -14.24 -7.68
CA ILE A 3 13.27 -13.46 -6.46
C ILE A 3 12.24 -12.35 -6.60
N VAL A 4 11.46 -12.14 -5.54
CA VAL A 4 10.42 -11.12 -5.46
C VAL A 4 10.94 -9.94 -4.64
N ALA A 5 10.90 -8.75 -5.19
CA ALA A 5 11.14 -7.51 -4.43
C ALA A 5 9.83 -6.72 -4.32
N LEU A 6 9.47 -6.30 -3.11
CA LEU A 6 8.41 -5.32 -2.89
C LEU A 6 9.03 -3.94 -2.75
N VAL A 7 8.62 -3.03 -3.60
CA VAL A 7 8.94 -1.60 -3.49
C VAL A 7 7.72 -0.88 -2.94
N ASP A 8 7.90 -0.09 -1.89
CA ASP A 8 6.86 0.68 -1.22
C ASP A 8 7.30 2.14 -1.05
N CYS A 9 6.47 3.07 -1.50
CA CYS A 9 6.73 4.49 -1.40
C CYS A 9 6.42 5.00 0.01
N ASN A 10 7.44 5.44 0.74
CA ASN A 10 7.31 5.84 2.13
C ASN A 10 6.40 7.05 2.31
N SER A 11 5.34 6.91 3.12
CA SER A 11 4.36 7.98 3.40
C SER A 11 3.87 8.68 2.12
N PHE A 12 3.51 7.92 1.11
CA PHE A 12 3.39 8.30 -0.30
C PHE A 12 2.70 9.65 -0.53
N TYR A 13 1.45 9.83 -0.09
CA TYR A 13 0.72 11.09 -0.33
C TYR A 13 1.40 12.29 0.32
N ALA A 14 1.89 12.14 1.56
CA ALA A 14 2.64 13.20 2.22
C ALA A 14 3.95 13.51 1.49
N SER A 15 4.63 12.48 0.98
CA SER A 15 5.85 12.65 0.17
C SER A 15 5.57 13.34 -1.17
N CYS A 16 4.43 13.07 -1.82
CA CYS A 16 4.03 13.76 -3.04
C CYS A 16 3.87 15.28 -2.83
N GLU A 17 3.31 15.70 -1.69
CA GLU A 17 3.14 17.13 -1.37
C GLU A 17 4.49 17.85 -1.18
N THR A 18 5.53 17.13 -0.74
CA THR A 18 6.87 17.72 -0.56
C THR A 18 7.65 17.89 -1.86
N ILE A 19 7.31 17.19 -2.94
CA ILE A 19 8.04 17.30 -4.21
C ILE A 19 8.04 18.75 -4.71
N PHE A 20 6.89 19.42 -4.63
CA PHE A 20 6.71 20.80 -5.09
C PHE A 20 6.87 21.85 -3.98
N LYS A 21 7.09 21.41 -2.74
CA LYS A 21 7.32 22.24 -1.57
C LYS A 21 8.48 21.67 -0.75
N PRO A 22 9.72 21.76 -1.25
CA PRO A 22 10.91 21.16 -0.61
C PRO A 22 11.18 21.68 0.81
N ASP A 23 10.74 22.91 1.11
CA ASP A 23 10.79 23.54 2.44
C ASP A 23 9.96 22.79 3.50
N LEU A 24 9.02 21.93 3.07
CA LEU A 24 8.24 21.04 3.94
C LEU A 24 8.92 19.69 4.19
N SER A 25 10.06 19.42 3.57
CA SER A 25 10.83 18.22 3.84
C SER A 25 11.18 18.15 5.33
N LYS A 26 10.97 16.97 5.94
CA LYS A 26 11.17 16.73 7.40
C LYS A 26 10.23 17.53 8.32
N LYS A 27 9.13 18.10 7.79
CA LYS A 27 8.08 18.72 8.63
C LYS A 27 6.90 17.77 8.83
N PRO A 28 6.14 17.92 9.93
CA PRO A 28 4.92 17.15 10.14
C PRO A 28 3.88 17.50 9.06
N ILE A 29 3.50 16.50 8.26
CA ILE A 29 2.49 16.63 7.20
C ILE A 29 1.42 15.58 7.40
N VAL A 30 0.17 15.97 7.26
CA VAL A 30 -0.98 15.09 7.16
C VAL A 30 -1.76 15.38 5.87
N VAL A 31 -2.26 14.33 5.24
CA VAL A 31 -3.17 14.44 4.09
C VAL A 31 -4.52 13.89 4.51
N LEU A 32 -5.56 14.63 4.24
CA LEU A 32 -6.94 14.31 4.61
C LEU A 32 -7.66 13.56 3.49
N SER A 33 -8.72 12.86 3.85
CA SER A 33 -9.61 12.18 2.89
C SER A 33 -10.35 13.19 2.00
N ASN A 34 -11.05 12.68 0.99
CA ASN A 34 -11.81 13.50 0.01
C ASN A 34 -12.73 14.59 0.60
N ASN A 35 -13.19 14.41 1.85
CA ASN A 35 -14.09 15.36 2.55
C ASN A 35 -13.38 16.04 3.71
N ASP A 36 -12.06 15.99 3.74
CA ASP A 36 -11.23 16.48 4.85
C ASP A 36 -11.61 15.90 6.23
N GLY A 37 -12.32 14.77 6.23
CA GLY A 37 -12.86 14.17 7.44
C GLY A 37 -11.86 13.41 8.28
N CYS A 38 -10.94 12.65 7.66
CA CYS A 38 -10.01 11.76 8.34
C CYS A 38 -8.60 11.84 7.73
N VAL A 39 -7.59 11.53 8.54
CA VAL A 39 -6.20 11.43 8.10
C VAL A 39 -5.97 10.15 7.31
N ILE A 40 -5.60 10.27 6.03
CA ILE A 40 -5.31 9.13 5.13
C ILE A 40 -3.83 8.97 4.81
N ALA A 41 -3.00 9.97 5.08
CA ALA A 41 -1.54 9.84 5.01
C ALA A 41 -0.88 10.81 5.99
N ARG A 42 0.34 10.49 6.40
CA ARG A 42 1.11 11.27 7.36
C ARG A 42 2.61 11.04 7.16
N SER A 43 3.39 12.10 7.29
CA SER A 43 4.85 12.03 7.29
C SER A 43 5.38 11.30 8.53
N SER A 44 6.66 10.92 8.54
CA SER A 44 7.33 10.33 9.72
C SER A 44 7.25 11.25 10.91
N GLU A 45 7.41 12.55 10.70
CA GLU A 45 7.35 13.58 11.74
C GLU A 45 5.94 13.67 12.34
N ALA A 46 4.89 13.60 11.52
CA ALA A 46 3.52 13.56 12.01
C ALA A 46 3.20 12.26 12.78
N LYS A 47 3.80 11.13 12.39
CA LYS A 47 3.70 9.87 13.15
C LYS A 47 4.35 10.00 14.53
N LYS A 48 5.51 10.66 14.64
CA LYS A 48 6.22 10.92 15.91
C LYS A 48 5.41 11.81 16.86
N LEU A 49 4.53 12.68 16.33
CA LEU A 49 3.58 13.46 17.14
C LEU A 49 2.36 12.65 17.61
N GLY A 50 2.30 11.34 17.35
CA GLY A 50 1.22 10.47 17.77
C GLY A 50 -0.04 10.52 16.91
N ILE A 51 -0.03 11.21 15.76
CA ILE A 51 -1.17 11.24 14.83
C ILE A 51 -1.37 9.84 14.23
N LYS A 52 -2.55 9.24 14.44
CA LYS A 52 -2.87 7.89 13.95
C LYS A 52 -3.49 7.93 12.55
N MET A 53 -3.37 6.82 11.79
CA MET A 53 -4.07 6.63 10.53
C MET A 53 -5.57 6.49 10.76
N GLY A 54 -6.39 7.10 9.89
CA GLY A 54 -7.84 7.04 9.97
C GLY A 54 -8.46 7.93 11.06
N VAL A 55 -7.66 8.61 11.87
CA VAL A 55 -8.19 9.50 12.92
C VAL A 55 -9.00 10.64 12.30
N PRO A 56 -10.19 10.98 12.84
CA PRO A 56 -10.96 12.14 12.42
C PRO A 56 -10.16 13.45 12.58
N PHE A 57 -10.28 14.35 11.61
CA PHE A 57 -9.52 15.61 11.61
C PHE A 57 -9.77 16.46 12.87
N PHE A 58 -11.00 16.46 13.38
CA PHE A 58 -11.33 17.25 14.57
C PHE A 58 -10.56 16.80 15.83
N GLU A 59 -10.21 15.51 15.95
CA GLU A 59 -9.45 14.97 17.08
C GLU A 59 -7.99 15.45 17.09
N ILE A 60 -7.41 15.75 15.94
CA ILE A 60 -6.01 16.22 15.85
C ILE A 60 -5.87 17.74 15.92
N LYS A 61 -6.96 18.50 16.00
CA LYS A 61 -6.94 19.98 16.06
C LYS A 61 -6.08 20.52 17.19
N GLN A 62 -6.07 19.86 18.36
CA GLN A 62 -5.23 20.26 19.48
C GLN A 62 -3.73 20.06 19.20
N ILE A 63 -3.38 18.97 18.52
CA ILE A 63 -1.99 18.70 18.11
C ILE A 63 -1.55 19.76 17.10
N ILE A 64 -2.41 20.12 16.13
CA ILE A 64 -2.12 21.14 15.11
C ILE A 64 -1.93 22.52 15.74
N LYS A 65 -2.69 22.87 16.79
CA LYS A 65 -2.50 24.13 17.52
C LYS A 65 -1.18 24.19 18.27
N LYS A 66 -0.68 23.04 18.74
CA LYS A 66 0.55 22.95 19.55
C LYS A 66 1.81 22.82 18.69
N TYR A 67 1.72 22.20 17.53
CA TYR A 67 2.85 21.89 16.64
C TYR A 67 2.58 22.38 15.22
N PRO A 68 3.60 22.83 14.47
CA PRO A 68 3.44 23.31 13.09
C PRO A 68 3.17 22.16 12.10
N VAL A 69 1.99 21.55 12.20
CA VAL A 69 1.57 20.46 11.30
C VAL A 69 0.95 21.06 10.03
N HIS A 70 1.49 20.68 8.88
CA HIS A 70 0.96 21.08 7.58
C HIS A 70 -0.16 20.12 7.16
N VAL A 71 -1.33 20.66 6.85
CA VAL A 71 -2.53 19.89 6.49
C VAL A 71 -2.83 20.10 5.02
N PHE A 72 -3.02 19.01 4.29
CA PHE A 72 -3.39 19.01 2.86
C PHE A 72 -4.68 18.23 2.65
N SER A 73 -5.55 18.74 1.79
CA SER A 73 -6.61 17.93 1.20
C SER A 73 -6.03 16.97 0.17
N SER A 74 -6.67 15.82 -0.06
CA SER A 74 -6.17 14.81 -1.01
C SER A 74 -6.18 15.32 -2.45
N ASN A 75 -5.05 15.18 -3.15
CA ASN A 75 -4.88 15.46 -4.57
C ASN A 75 -4.61 14.16 -5.35
N TYR A 76 -5.67 13.36 -5.58
CA TYR A 76 -5.53 12.05 -6.23
C TYR A 76 -4.98 12.12 -7.66
N SER A 77 -5.18 13.24 -8.38
CA SER A 77 -4.61 13.44 -9.71
C SER A 77 -3.09 13.55 -9.64
N LEU A 78 -2.57 14.32 -8.69
CA LEU A 78 -1.14 14.41 -8.41
C LEU A 78 -0.57 13.04 -8.02
N TYR A 79 -1.20 12.37 -7.05
CA TYR A 79 -0.71 11.08 -6.54
C TYR A 79 -0.71 10.00 -7.63
N GLY A 80 -1.75 9.96 -8.47
CA GLY A 80 -1.81 9.06 -9.63
C GLY A 80 -0.70 9.33 -10.64
N ASN A 81 -0.41 10.60 -10.94
CA ASN A 81 0.68 10.97 -11.86
C ASN A 81 2.04 10.54 -11.29
N ILE A 82 2.34 10.85 -10.04
CA ILE A 82 3.60 10.47 -9.40
C ILE A 82 3.73 8.94 -9.31
N SER A 83 2.66 8.23 -8.95
CA SER A 83 2.63 6.77 -8.97
C SER A 83 3.00 6.21 -10.35
N SER A 84 2.36 6.71 -11.41
CA SER A 84 2.66 6.26 -12.78
C SER A 84 4.14 6.45 -13.16
N ARG A 85 4.76 7.55 -12.73
CA ARG A 85 6.20 7.78 -12.95
C ARG A 85 7.06 6.76 -12.18
N VAL A 86 6.73 6.50 -10.90
CA VAL A 86 7.44 5.47 -10.11
C VAL A 86 7.31 4.11 -10.77
N MET A 87 6.08 3.69 -11.15
CA MET A 87 5.83 2.41 -11.81
C MET A 87 6.55 2.31 -13.16
N GLY A 88 6.66 3.41 -13.92
CA GLY A 88 7.45 3.50 -15.15
C GLY A 88 8.93 3.17 -14.91
N VAL A 89 9.55 3.82 -13.93
CA VAL A 89 10.94 3.52 -13.54
C VAL A 89 11.10 2.07 -13.10
N LEU A 90 10.18 1.55 -12.28
CA LEU A 90 10.26 0.17 -11.82
C LEU A 90 10.18 -0.83 -12.97
N LYS A 91 9.35 -0.57 -13.98
CA LYS A 91 9.18 -1.43 -15.15
C LYS A 91 10.47 -1.57 -15.98
N GLU A 92 11.29 -0.52 -16.04
CA GLU A 92 12.57 -0.54 -16.74
C GLU A 92 13.66 -1.32 -16.00
N HIS A 93 13.47 -1.62 -14.70
CA HIS A 93 14.48 -2.22 -13.83
C HIS A 93 14.12 -3.62 -13.33
N CYS A 94 13.07 -4.25 -13.87
CA CYS A 94 12.64 -5.60 -13.49
C CYS A 94 12.20 -6.41 -14.69
N ASP A 95 12.18 -7.74 -14.55
CA ASP A 95 11.71 -8.63 -15.60
C ASP A 95 10.18 -8.66 -15.69
N ARG A 96 9.51 -8.60 -14.54
CA ARG A 96 8.05 -8.58 -14.43
C ARG A 96 7.63 -7.64 -13.31
N LEU A 97 6.54 -6.90 -13.53
CA LEU A 97 6.00 -5.92 -12.60
C LEU A 97 4.52 -6.22 -12.30
N GLU A 98 4.17 -6.30 -11.04
CA GLU A 98 2.79 -6.22 -10.57
C GLU A 98 2.58 -4.92 -9.79
N VAL A 99 1.79 -4.02 -10.32
CA VAL A 99 1.32 -2.83 -9.60
C VAL A 99 0.25 -3.27 -8.61
N TYR A 100 0.60 -3.37 -7.34
CA TYR A 100 -0.27 -3.86 -6.28
C TYR A 100 -1.19 -2.76 -5.72
N SER A 101 -0.65 -1.57 -5.55
CA SER A 101 -1.40 -0.38 -5.12
C SER A 101 -0.84 0.89 -5.77
N ILE A 102 -1.35 2.06 -5.39
CA ILE A 102 -0.84 3.36 -5.87
C ILE A 102 0.60 3.63 -5.42
N ASP A 103 1.06 2.98 -4.35
CA ASP A 103 2.34 3.21 -3.68
C ASP A 103 3.19 1.94 -3.52
N GLU A 104 2.66 0.76 -3.89
CA GLU A 104 3.36 -0.53 -3.77
C GLU A 104 3.38 -1.30 -5.10
N ALA A 105 4.52 -1.91 -5.40
CA ALA A 105 4.67 -2.82 -6.53
C ALA A 105 5.57 -4.01 -6.20
N PHE A 106 5.20 -5.19 -6.71
CA PHE A 106 6.05 -6.38 -6.70
C PHE A 106 6.81 -6.49 -8.00
N LEU A 107 8.11 -6.78 -7.89
CA LEU A 107 9.05 -6.94 -8.97
C LEU A 107 9.57 -8.37 -8.98
N ILE A 108 9.72 -8.97 -10.15
CA ILE A 108 10.57 -10.15 -10.30
C ILE A 108 11.96 -9.68 -10.71
N LEU A 109 12.94 -10.07 -9.92
CA LEU A 109 14.37 -9.83 -10.18
C LEU A 109 15.02 -11.13 -10.60
N ASN A 110 15.58 -11.17 -11.82
CA ASN A 110 16.23 -12.36 -12.34
C ASN A 110 17.61 -12.58 -11.70
N LYS A 111 17.97 -13.85 -11.47
CA LYS A 111 19.21 -14.27 -10.83
C LYS A 111 20.47 -14.07 -11.70
N TYR A 112 20.31 -13.85 -13.01
CA TYR A 112 21.42 -13.77 -13.97
C TYR A 112 22.15 -12.43 -14.05
N SER A 113 21.94 -11.53 -13.08
CA SER A 113 22.68 -10.27 -12.98
C SER A 113 23.97 -10.49 -12.17
N GLU A 114 25.07 -9.91 -12.62
CA GLU A 114 26.35 -9.88 -11.89
C GLU A 114 26.26 -9.14 -10.55
N ARG A 115 25.24 -8.31 -10.35
CA ARG A 115 25.03 -7.55 -9.12
C ARG A 115 24.14 -8.29 -8.14
N SER A 116 24.42 -8.17 -6.84
CA SER A 116 23.53 -8.68 -5.79
C SER A 116 22.16 -8.01 -5.86
N PHE A 117 21.12 -8.70 -5.40
CA PHE A 117 19.75 -8.16 -5.35
C PHE A 117 19.66 -6.88 -4.52
N VAL A 118 20.40 -6.81 -3.41
CA VAL A 118 20.50 -5.62 -2.55
C VAL A 118 21.09 -4.44 -3.34
N SER A 119 22.20 -4.63 -4.04
CA SER A 119 22.81 -3.57 -4.85
C SER A 119 21.90 -3.07 -5.99
N ARG A 120 21.13 -3.98 -6.61
CA ARG A 120 20.11 -3.61 -7.61
C ARG A 120 18.98 -2.78 -6.98
N ALA A 121 18.46 -3.21 -5.83
CA ALA A 121 17.42 -2.51 -5.11
C ALA A 121 17.87 -1.10 -4.65
N GLU A 122 19.10 -0.98 -4.16
CA GLU A 122 19.68 0.33 -3.81
C GLU A 122 19.81 1.23 -5.04
N GLY A 123 20.17 0.67 -6.20
CA GLY A 123 20.20 1.39 -7.48
C GLY A 123 18.83 1.93 -7.84
N ILE A 124 17.78 1.09 -7.78
CA ILE A 124 16.38 1.47 -8.03
C ILE A 124 15.95 2.59 -7.07
N LYS A 125 16.22 2.42 -5.77
CA LYS A 125 15.91 3.43 -4.75
C LYS A 125 16.56 4.78 -5.06
N LYS A 126 17.85 4.79 -5.43
CA LYS A 126 18.58 6.01 -5.80
C LYS A 126 17.99 6.69 -7.05
N ILE A 127 17.61 5.92 -8.06
CA ILE A 127 16.99 6.43 -9.29
C ILE A 127 15.63 7.08 -8.98
N ILE A 128 14.74 6.40 -8.26
CA ILE A 128 13.42 6.93 -7.89
C ILE A 128 13.59 8.22 -7.07
N ARG A 129 14.50 8.22 -6.11
CA ARG A 129 14.77 9.41 -5.30
C ARG A 129 15.30 10.57 -6.13
N LYS A 130 16.22 10.32 -7.06
CA LYS A 130 16.84 11.34 -7.92
C LYS A 130 15.86 11.90 -8.96
N TRP A 131 15.08 11.03 -9.62
CA TRP A 131 14.26 11.45 -10.76
C TRP A 131 12.86 11.93 -10.35
N ILE A 132 12.31 11.38 -9.26
CA ILE A 132 10.93 11.63 -8.85
C ILE A 132 10.86 12.34 -7.49
N GLY A 133 11.86 12.16 -6.63
CA GLY A 133 11.88 12.75 -5.29
C GLY A 133 11.20 11.92 -4.21
N ILE A 134 10.64 10.74 -4.55
CA ILE A 134 9.93 9.88 -3.59
C ILE A 134 10.92 8.95 -2.86
N PRO A 135 10.87 8.88 -1.52
CA PRO A 135 11.61 7.88 -0.76
C PRO A 135 10.89 6.53 -0.83
N VAL A 136 11.65 5.45 -1.04
CA VAL A 136 11.10 4.08 -1.08
C VAL A 136 11.86 3.16 -0.13
N SER A 137 11.14 2.15 0.39
CA SER A 137 11.72 1.00 1.09
C SER A 137 11.52 -0.25 0.24
N ILE A 138 12.50 -1.17 0.27
CA ILE A 138 12.49 -2.36 -0.57
C ILE A 138 12.73 -3.61 0.27
N GLY A 139 11.80 -4.56 0.17
CA GLY A 139 11.91 -5.89 0.77
C GLY A 139 12.11 -6.96 -0.28
N ILE A 140 13.14 -7.78 -0.16
CA ILE A 140 13.54 -8.81 -1.13
C ILE A 140 13.39 -10.19 -0.50
N ALA A 141 12.68 -11.11 -1.17
CA ALA A 141 12.47 -12.47 -0.66
C ALA A 141 12.09 -13.46 -1.77
N ASN A 142 11.85 -14.72 -1.41
CA ASN A 142 11.48 -15.78 -2.34
C ASN A 142 10.02 -15.70 -2.82
N ASN A 143 9.14 -15.01 -2.10
CA ASN A 143 7.71 -14.87 -2.41
C ASN A 143 7.15 -13.53 -1.91
N LYS A 144 5.87 -13.26 -2.20
CA LYS A 144 5.21 -12.00 -1.86
C LYS A 144 5.09 -11.77 -0.35
N THR A 145 4.68 -12.76 0.42
CA THR A 145 4.50 -12.60 1.87
C THR A 145 5.82 -12.32 2.56
N LEU A 146 6.88 -13.03 2.25
CA LEU A 146 8.22 -12.78 2.81
C LEU A 146 8.78 -11.43 2.33
N SER A 147 8.51 -10.99 1.08
CA SER A 147 8.95 -9.66 0.63
C SER A 147 8.23 -8.53 1.38
N LYS A 148 6.97 -8.73 1.81
CA LYS A 148 6.27 -7.79 2.70
C LYS A 148 6.87 -7.79 4.11
N VAL A 149 7.26 -8.95 4.64
CA VAL A 149 8.01 -9.04 5.91
C VAL A 149 9.33 -8.26 5.80
N ALA A 150 10.10 -8.51 4.74
CA ALA A 150 11.36 -7.79 4.50
C ALA A 150 11.14 -6.27 4.38
N ASN A 151 10.10 -5.84 3.67
CA ASN A 151 9.77 -4.41 3.52
C ASN A 151 9.33 -3.78 4.86
N HIS A 152 8.58 -4.50 5.69
CA HIS A 152 8.23 -4.03 7.04
C HIS A 152 9.49 -3.76 7.88
N LEU A 153 10.48 -4.65 7.82
CA LEU A 153 11.75 -4.45 8.50
C LEU A 153 12.57 -3.30 7.88
N ALA A 154 12.58 -3.20 6.55
CA ALA A 154 13.23 -2.10 5.83
C ALA A 154 12.66 -0.72 6.22
N LYS A 155 11.36 -0.60 6.47
CA LYS A 155 10.73 0.63 6.96
C LYS A 155 11.13 1.01 8.38
N LYS A 156 11.49 0.03 9.23
CA LYS A 156 11.98 0.28 10.60
C LYS A 156 13.45 0.65 10.64
N ASP A 157 14.20 0.36 9.59
CA ASP A 157 15.60 0.72 9.43
C ASP A 157 15.77 2.17 8.95
N GLU A 158 15.36 3.13 9.80
CA GLU A 158 15.38 4.57 9.46
C GLU A 158 16.80 5.12 9.21
N LEU A 159 17.81 4.51 9.79
CA LEU A 159 19.21 4.95 9.69
C LEU A 159 20.03 4.15 8.68
N GLY A 160 19.50 3.03 8.20
CA GLY A 160 20.18 2.14 7.26
C GLY A 160 19.76 2.35 5.79
N SER A 161 20.00 1.31 5.00
CA SER A 161 19.72 1.36 3.55
C SER A 161 18.23 1.37 3.22
N GLN A 162 17.35 0.97 4.14
CA GLN A 162 15.94 0.68 3.90
C GLN A 162 15.72 -0.37 2.79
N VAL A 163 16.70 -1.26 2.61
CA VAL A 163 16.64 -2.42 1.74
C VAL A 163 16.98 -3.64 2.58
N VAL A 164 16.05 -4.58 2.68
CA VAL A 164 16.22 -5.82 3.47
C VAL A 164 16.00 -7.02 2.58
N GLU A 165 16.89 -8.00 2.68
CA GLU A 165 16.83 -9.27 1.97
C GLU A 165 16.57 -10.42 2.95
N ILE A 166 15.58 -11.27 2.64
CA ILE A 166 15.21 -12.48 3.41
C ILE A 166 15.07 -13.64 2.42
N ILE A 167 16.18 -14.35 2.15
CA ILE A 167 16.21 -15.42 1.14
C ILE A 167 16.43 -16.79 1.79
N ASN A 168 17.32 -16.89 2.79
CA ASN A 168 17.64 -18.15 3.42
C ASN A 168 16.83 -18.41 4.68
N GLN A 169 16.76 -19.69 5.08
CA GLN A 169 15.96 -20.15 6.22
C GLN A 169 16.30 -19.43 7.53
N LYS A 170 17.58 -19.17 7.79
CA LYS A 170 18.04 -18.48 9.02
C LYS A 170 17.53 -17.03 9.05
N GLN A 171 17.58 -16.32 7.91
CA GLN A 171 17.06 -14.96 7.79
C GLN A 171 15.53 -14.93 7.98
N ILE A 172 14.79 -15.90 7.42
CA ILE A 172 13.35 -16.04 7.61
C ILE A 172 13.03 -16.15 9.10
N GLU A 173 13.62 -17.12 9.81
CA GLU A 173 13.34 -17.35 11.22
C GLU A 173 13.66 -16.15 12.11
N ILE A 174 14.80 -15.49 11.89
CA ILE A 174 15.19 -14.29 12.63
C ILE A 174 14.16 -13.18 12.40
N SER A 175 13.74 -12.96 11.16
CA SER A 175 12.79 -11.92 10.79
C SER A 175 11.40 -12.16 11.38
N LEU A 176 10.94 -13.42 11.38
CA LEU A 176 9.63 -13.78 11.91
C LEU A 176 9.57 -13.68 13.45
N LYS A 177 10.69 -13.85 14.16
CA LYS A 177 10.75 -13.69 15.63
C LYS A 177 10.52 -12.25 16.10
N VAL A 178 10.90 -11.27 15.29
CA VAL A 178 10.77 -9.85 15.64
C VAL A 178 9.49 -9.21 15.09
N LEU A 179 8.73 -9.96 14.28
CA LEU A 179 7.50 -9.50 13.65
C LEU A 179 6.29 -9.95 14.47
N GLY A 180 5.41 -9.00 14.86
CA GLY A 180 4.13 -9.31 15.47
C GLY A 180 3.23 -10.06 14.50
N VAL A 181 2.39 -10.96 14.99
CA VAL A 181 1.49 -11.76 14.13
C VAL A 181 0.49 -10.89 13.37
N GLY A 182 0.08 -9.76 13.94
CA GLY A 182 -0.80 -8.78 13.29
C GLY A 182 -0.15 -8.01 12.13
N ASP A 183 1.19 -8.01 12.06
CA ASP A 183 1.94 -7.34 10.99
C ASP A 183 2.11 -8.24 9.74
N ILE A 184 1.68 -9.50 9.80
CA ILE A 184 1.70 -10.42 8.66
C ILE A 184 0.64 -10.01 7.65
N TRP A 185 1.01 -9.98 6.37
CA TRP A 185 0.08 -9.69 5.29
C TRP A 185 -1.10 -10.68 5.27
N GLY A 186 -2.32 -10.13 5.30
CA GLY A 186 -3.56 -10.90 5.35
C GLY A 186 -4.10 -11.17 6.76
N ILE A 187 -3.35 -10.80 7.82
CA ILE A 187 -3.82 -10.89 9.20
C ILE A 187 -4.32 -9.53 9.66
N GLY A 188 -5.64 -9.39 9.70
CA GLY A 188 -6.29 -8.18 10.24
C GLY A 188 -6.55 -8.28 11.75
N ALA A 189 -6.95 -7.18 12.38
CA ALA A 189 -7.14 -7.06 13.82
C ALA A 189 -8.04 -8.15 14.45
N ARG A 190 -9.04 -8.68 13.71
CA ARG A 190 -9.89 -9.77 14.19
C ARG A 190 -9.13 -11.09 14.27
N ILE A 191 -8.35 -11.43 13.23
CA ILE A 191 -7.53 -12.65 13.18
C ILE A 191 -6.39 -12.55 14.19
N GLU A 192 -5.75 -11.39 14.30
CA GLU A 192 -4.71 -11.12 15.29
C GLU A 192 -5.20 -11.42 16.71
N LYS A 193 -6.34 -10.84 17.12
CA LYS A 193 -6.95 -11.12 18.44
C LYS A 193 -7.25 -12.60 18.64
N PHE A 194 -7.71 -13.30 17.60
CA PHE A 194 -7.96 -14.73 17.67
C PHE A 194 -6.66 -15.53 17.88
N LEU A 195 -5.60 -15.20 17.13
CA LEU A 195 -4.29 -15.83 17.25
C LEU A 195 -3.67 -15.59 18.65
N GLN A 196 -3.73 -14.37 19.16
CA GLN A 196 -3.26 -14.01 20.50
C GLN A 196 -3.98 -14.79 21.61
N LYS A 197 -5.29 -15.05 21.47
CA LYS A 197 -6.05 -15.89 22.40
C LYS A 197 -5.58 -17.36 22.38
N ASN A 198 -4.94 -17.80 21.30
CA ASN A 198 -4.34 -19.11 21.16
C ASN A 198 -2.80 -19.09 21.40
N SER A 199 -2.30 -18.07 22.13
CA SER A 199 -0.87 -17.92 22.47
C SER A 199 0.07 -17.76 21.27
N ILE A 200 -0.43 -17.27 20.13
CA ILE A 200 0.32 -16.97 18.92
C ILE A 200 0.48 -15.46 18.82
N TYR A 201 1.63 -14.91 19.24
CA TYR A 201 1.89 -13.47 19.32
C TYR A 201 2.80 -12.97 18.20
N THR A 202 3.74 -13.80 17.75
CA THR A 202 4.72 -13.47 16.72
C THR A 202 4.42 -14.20 15.42
N ALA A 203 5.00 -13.71 14.31
CA ALA A 203 4.98 -14.44 13.05
C ALA A 203 5.68 -15.79 13.15
N TYR A 204 6.69 -15.91 14.04
CA TYR A 204 7.38 -17.16 14.28
C TYR A 204 6.53 -18.18 15.05
N ASP A 205 5.67 -17.74 15.96
CA ASP A 205 4.71 -18.63 16.62
C ASP A 205 3.74 -19.23 15.60
N LEU A 206 3.20 -18.39 14.69
CA LEU A 206 2.37 -18.89 13.60
C LEU A 206 3.15 -19.83 12.67
N TYR A 207 4.39 -19.51 12.34
CA TYR A 207 5.27 -20.34 11.51
C TYR A 207 5.46 -21.74 12.12
N LYS A 208 5.53 -21.88 13.44
CA LYS A 208 5.66 -23.17 14.16
C LYS A 208 4.35 -23.91 14.40
N THR A 209 3.21 -23.32 14.12
CA THR A 209 1.90 -23.91 14.34
C THR A 209 1.65 -25.09 13.38
N ASP A 210 0.86 -26.09 13.82
CA ASP A 210 0.45 -27.21 12.95
C ASP A 210 -0.31 -26.68 11.72
N PRO A 211 0.07 -27.06 10.49
CA PRO A 211 -0.58 -26.61 9.26
C PRO A 211 -2.06 -27.00 9.18
N ARG A 212 -2.47 -28.14 9.79
CA ARG A 212 -3.87 -28.57 9.84
C ARG A 212 -4.68 -27.62 10.70
N TRP A 213 -4.13 -27.20 11.84
CA TRP A 213 -4.75 -26.20 12.70
C TRP A 213 -4.93 -24.85 11.97
N VAL A 214 -3.89 -24.40 11.26
CA VAL A 214 -3.95 -23.17 10.46
C VAL A 214 -5.05 -23.27 9.40
N ARG A 215 -5.11 -24.36 8.66
CA ARG A 215 -6.12 -24.59 7.64
C ARG A 215 -7.54 -24.58 8.21
N GLN A 216 -7.74 -25.23 9.34
CA GLN A 216 -9.04 -25.34 10.02
C GLN A 216 -9.54 -23.98 10.50
N HIS A 217 -8.68 -23.13 11.09
CA HIS A 217 -9.07 -21.89 11.75
C HIS A 217 -8.94 -20.63 10.87
N LEU A 218 -7.98 -20.60 9.96
CA LEU A 218 -7.73 -19.45 9.08
C LEU A 218 -8.16 -19.69 7.63
N GLY A 219 -8.61 -20.90 7.31
CA GLY A 219 -9.08 -21.27 5.97
C GLY A 219 -7.97 -21.29 4.91
N VAL A 220 -8.38 -21.32 3.63
CA VAL A 220 -7.46 -21.42 2.48
C VAL A 220 -6.50 -20.22 2.40
N VAL A 221 -6.99 -19.04 2.69
CA VAL A 221 -6.18 -17.81 2.60
C VAL A 221 -5.08 -17.80 3.66
N GLY A 222 -5.44 -18.15 4.91
CA GLY A 222 -4.48 -18.27 5.99
C GLY A 222 -3.44 -19.37 5.75
N GLU A 223 -3.85 -20.52 5.20
CA GLU A 223 -2.94 -21.59 4.82
C GLU A 223 -1.94 -21.14 3.73
N ARG A 224 -2.39 -20.40 2.71
CA ARG A 224 -1.49 -19.86 1.68
C ARG A 224 -0.44 -18.91 2.29
N THR A 225 -0.86 -18.02 3.17
CA THR A 225 0.05 -17.13 3.90
C THR A 225 1.04 -17.94 4.74
N TYR A 226 0.56 -18.94 5.49
CA TYR A 226 1.40 -19.85 6.27
C TYR A 226 2.46 -20.55 5.40
N ARG A 227 2.07 -21.14 4.26
CA ARG A 227 2.99 -21.80 3.33
C ARG A 227 4.01 -20.83 2.73
N GLU A 228 3.61 -19.59 2.44
CA GLU A 228 4.56 -18.56 1.99
C GLU A 228 5.56 -18.16 3.08
N LEU A 229 5.20 -18.17 4.36
CA LEU A 229 6.17 -17.98 5.45
C LEU A 229 7.23 -19.10 5.48
N HIS A 230 6.91 -20.30 4.98
CA HIS A 230 7.85 -21.42 4.82
C HIS A 230 8.65 -21.37 3.51
N GLY A 231 8.52 -20.30 2.73
CA GLY A 231 9.26 -20.11 1.48
C GLY A 231 8.59 -20.66 0.23
N GLU A 232 7.40 -21.28 0.35
CA GLU A 232 6.65 -21.73 -0.81
C GLU A 232 6.07 -20.54 -1.61
N ILE A 233 5.81 -20.73 -2.89
CA ILE A 233 5.17 -19.71 -3.75
C ILE A 233 3.71 -20.09 -3.94
N CYS A 234 2.81 -19.47 -3.18
CA CYS A 234 1.37 -19.72 -3.23
C CYS A 234 0.58 -18.60 -3.91
N ILE A 235 1.15 -17.39 -3.95
CA ILE A 235 0.51 -16.20 -4.51
C ILE A 235 1.34 -15.74 -5.72
N PRO A 236 0.87 -16.01 -6.97
CA PRO A 236 1.62 -15.66 -8.17
C PRO A 236 1.68 -14.15 -8.39
N ILE A 237 2.67 -13.71 -9.18
CA ILE A 237 2.75 -12.34 -9.71
C ILE A 237 1.73 -12.17 -10.83
N VAL A 238 0.90 -11.13 -10.75
CA VAL A 238 -0.15 -10.79 -11.71
C VAL A 238 0.23 -9.49 -12.43
N GLU A 239 0.69 -9.61 -13.68
CA GLU A 239 1.16 -8.45 -14.46
C GLU A 239 0.03 -7.55 -14.98
N ARG A 240 -1.14 -8.12 -15.21
CA ARG A 240 -2.31 -7.40 -15.70
C ARG A 240 -3.39 -7.39 -14.63
N SER A 241 -3.79 -6.22 -14.18
CA SER A 241 -4.99 -6.11 -13.35
C SER A 241 -6.21 -6.55 -14.17
N GLU A 242 -7.11 -7.32 -13.54
CA GLU A 242 -8.41 -7.59 -14.14
C GLU A 242 -9.14 -6.28 -14.47
N PRO A 243 -9.93 -6.25 -15.56
CA PRO A 243 -10.77 -5.10 -15.85
C PRO A 243 -11.65 -4.73 -14.66
N LYS A 244 -11.85 -3.45 -14.43
CA LYS A 244 -12.72 -2.98 -13.36
C LYS A 244 -14.14 -3.48 -13.59
N LYS A 245 -14.70 -4.22 -12.63
CA LYS A 245 -16.07 -4.78 -12.71
C LYS A 245 -17.12 -3.80 -12.15
N GLN A 246 -16.71 -2.76 -11.43
CA GLN A 246 -17.60 -1.80 -10.78
C GLN A 246 -17.02 -0.38 -10.80
N CYS A 247 -17.91 0.60 -10.94
CA CYS A 247 -17.60 2.00 -10.75
C CYS A 247 -18.39 2.54 -9.56
N ARG A 248 -17.72 3.22 -8.64
CA ARG A 248 -18.35 3.83 -7.48
C ARG A 248 -17.96 5.31 -7.36
N VAL A 249 -18.95 6.14 -7.04
CA VAL A 249 -18.76 7.50 -6.56
C VAL A 249 -19.49 7.63 -5.23
N SER A 250 -18.79 8.01 -4.18
CA SER A 250 -19.37 8.21 -2.84
C SER A 250 -18.67 9.37 -2.14
N ARG A 251 -19.43 10.10 -1.33
CA ARG A 251 -18.92 11.13 -0.41
C ARG A 251 -19.81 11.17 0.83
N SER A 252 -19.21 11.38 1.98
CA SER A 252 -19.98 11.74 3.18
C SER A 252 -20.45 13.17 3.09
N PHE A 253 -21.62 13.48 3.61
CA PHE A 253 -22.09 14.86 3.74
C PHE A 253 -21.47 15.52 4.98
N GLU A 254 -21.18 16.81 4.89
CA GLU A 254 -20.65 17.58 6.01
C GLU A 254 -21.69 17.75 7.13
N SER A 255 -22.97 17.87 6.74
CA SER A 255 -24.13 17.95 7.61
C SER A 255 -25.27 17.08 7.06
N TYR A 256 -26.28 16.81 7.89
CA TYR A 256 -27.48 16.11 7.44
C TYR A 256 -28.17 16.88 6.32
N VAL A 257 -28.53 16.17 5.24
CA VAL A 257 -29.30 16.74 4.13
C VAL A 257 -30.78 16.47 4.41
N THR A 258 -31.54 17.53 4.61
CA THR A 258 -32.99 17.47 4.92
C THR A 258 -33.85 17.99 3.75
N SER A 259 -33.25 18.71 2.78
CA SER A 259 -33.91 19.23 1.60
C SER A 259 -33.81 18.27 0.43
N PHE A 260 -34.95 17.99 -0.26
CA PHE A 260 -34.96 17.20 -1.50
C PHE A 260 -34.10 17.86 -2.58
N HIS A 261 -34.16 19.17 -2.74
CA HIS A 261 -33.39 19.92 -3.73
C HIS A 261 -31.86 19.77 -3.53
N ASP A 262 -31.39 19.80 -2.28
CA ASP A 262 -29.98 19.60 -1.98
C ASP A 262 -29.53 18.14 -2.24
N LEU A 263 -30.41 17.17 -1.96
CA LEU A 263 -30.15 15.78 -2.28
C LEU A 263 -30.08 15.56 -3.80
N GLU A 264 -31.01 16.12 -4.56
CA GLU A 264 -31.05 16.07 -6.03
C GLU A 264 -29.76 16.61 -6.66
N LYS A 265 -29.30 17.80 -6.27
CA LYS A 265 -28.02 18.37 -6.73
C LYS A 265 -26.84 17.42 -6.51
N ARG A 266 -26.81 16.75 -5.36
CA ARG A 266 -25.73 15.82 -5.02
C ARG A 266 -25.81 14.56 -5.85
N ILE A 267 -27.01 14.01 -6.08
CA ILE A 267 -27.23 12.85 -6.95
C ILE A 267 -26.79 13.16 -8.37
N ILE A 268 -27.17 14.33 -8.93
CA ILE A 268 -26.74 14.78 -10.27
C ILE A 268 -25.21 14.84 -10.34
N SER A 269 -24.57 15.47 -9.36
CA SER A 269 -23.10 15.57 -9.30
C SER A 269 -22.43 14.18 -9.25
N TYR A 270 -22.99 13.23 -8.50
CA TYR A 270 -22.42 11.89 -8.40
C TYR A 270 -22.64 11.07 -9.67
N ALA A 271 -23.82 11.18 -10.28
CA ALA A 271 -24.14 10.55 -11.55
C ALA A 271 -23.22 11.06 -12.68
N THR A 272 -23.00 12.38 -12.77
CA THR A 272 -22.08 12.99 -13.73
C THR A 272 -20.65 12.42 -13.54
N ARG A 273 -20.14 12.42 -12.32
CA ARG A 273 -18.81 11.86 -12.04
C ARG A 273 -18.70 10.35 -12.29
N ALA A 274 -19.77 9.61 -12.01
CA ALA A 274 -19.81 8.17 -12.30
C ALA A 274 -19.74 7.94 -13.82
N SER A 275 -20.51 8.69 -14.61
CA SER A 275 -20.52 8.61 -16.08
C SER A 275 -19.16 8.98 -16.68
N GLU A 276 -18.48 10.02 -16.16
CA GLU A 276 -17.11 10.38 -16.57
C GLU A 276 -16.12 9.25 -16.31
N LYS A 277 -16.20 8.62 -15.12
CA LYS A 277 -15.35 7.46 -14.78
C LYS A 277 -15.62 6.26 -15.68
N ILE A 278 -16.89 5.98 -15.98
CA ILE A 278 -17.26 4.86 -16.86
C ILE A 278 -16.68 5.08 -18.26
N ARG A 279 -16.82 6.30 -18.81
CA ARG A 279 -16.23 6.66 -20.11
C ARG A 279 -14.71 6.54 -20.10
N SER A 280 -14.03 7.02 -19.06
CA SER A 280 -12.57 6.97 -18.97
C SER A 280 -12.03 5.52 -18.81
N CYS A 281 -12.84 4.62 -18.22
CA CYS A 281 -12.47 3.21 -18.04
C CYS A 281 -12.95 2.30 -19.18
N LEU A 282 -13.61 2.85 -20.21
CA LEU A 282 -14.23 2.09 -21.34
C LEU A 282 -15.23 1.02 -20.86
N LEU A 283 -15.82 1.21 -19.70
CA LEU A 283 -16.85 0.32 -19.14
C LEU A 283 -18.22 0.72 -19.71
N TYR A 284 -18.45 0.45 -21.00
CA TYR A 284 -19.78 0.55 -21.62
C TYR A 284 -20.59 -0.70 -21.28
N THR A 285 -21.69 -0.52 -20.57
CA THR A 285 -22.59 -1.60 -20.17
C THR A 285 -23.90 -1.63 -20.96
N SER A 286 -24.15 -0.64 -21.82
CA SER A 286 -25.33 -0.59 -22.69
C SER A 286 -24.90 -0.50 -24.15
N PRO A 287 -25.46 -1.32 -25.03
CA PRO A 287 -25.28 -1.14 -26.47
C PRO A 287 -25.80 0.25 -26.84
N SER A 288 -25.09 0.96 -27.69
CA SER A 288 -25.56 2.21 -28.28
C SER A 288 -26.85 1.95 -29.06
N PRO A 289 -27.82 2.87 -29.09
CA PRO A 289 -28.97 2.73 -29.99
C PRO A 289 -28.59 2.46 -31.45
N ARG A 290 -27.36 2.79 -31.86
CA ARG A 290 -26.81 2.46 -33.16
C ARG A 290 -26.38 1.01 -33.31
N ASP A 291 -26.09 0.31 -32.22
CA ASP A 291 -25.67 -1.09 -32.21
C ASP A 291 -26.88 -2.05 -32.24
N LEU A 292 -28.11 -1.52 -32.12
CA LEU A 292 -29.37 -2.24 -32.19
C LEU A 292 -30.01 -2.20 -33.60
N SER A 293 -29.36 -1.59 -34.58
CA SER A 293 -29.87 -1.39 -35.95
C SER A 293 -29.24 -2.32 -36.98
N THR A 294 -28.84 -3.54 -36.59
CA THR A 294 -28.47 -4.62 -37.50
C THR A 294 -29.38 -5.82 -37.35
#